data_4b61ba2bc153e460bb9ae9dcc5b0c5f2
#
_entry.id   4b61ba2bc153e460bb9ae9dcc5b0c5f2
#
_cell.length_a   1.000
_cell.length_b   1.000
_cell.length_c   1.000
_cell.angle_alpha   90.00
_cell.angle_beta   90.00
_cell.angle_gamma   90.00
#
_symmetry.space_group_name_H-M   'P 1'
#
loop_
_entity.id
_entity.type
_entity.pdbx_description
1 polymer ?
#
loop_
_entity_poly.entity_id
_entity_poly.type
_entity_poly.pdbx_seq_one_letter_code
_entity_poly.pdbx_strand_id
1 'polypeptide(L)'
;MCIRDRKSTAIKFFSEYLRPQHFNYVQLGIPTKWESSHWFQRWTKALPKEGEISFLDRSWYTRAITEPIMGYCNEKQYRYFMKKVNKWEEDLIKNGVELTKFYFSLSKDQQQIRMKARKNSELKYWKLSKNDEKIITKWNAFTLYKEQMFNKTATEISPWVSINSNNKMIARLTSLRYLLNKTDYEDKKII
;
A
#
# COMPACT_ATOMS: atom_id res chain seq x y z
N MET A 1 -10.48 -3.18 -1.21
CA MET A 1 -9.36 -3.55 -2.10
C MET A 1 -9.02 -2.38 -3.00
N CYS A 2 -7.76 -2.08 -3.18
CA CYS A 2 -7.34 -0.87 -3.89
C CYS A 2 -7.05 -1.16 -5.36
N ILE A 3 -7.76 -0.50 -6.27
CA ILE A 3 -7.41 -0.47 -7.70
C ILE A 3 -6.14 0.37 -7.87
N ARG A 4 -5.25 -0.02 -8.79
CA ARG A 4 -3.92 0.55 -9.06
C ARG A 4 -3.86 2.09 -9.12
N ASP A 5 -4.88 2.76 -9.62
CA ASP A 5 -4.87 4.22 -9.86
C ASP A 5 -4.86 5.12 -8.63
N ARG A 6 -5.09 4.59 -7.44
CA ARG A 6 -5.29 5.45 -6.28
C ARG A 6 -4.03 5.69 -5.51
N LYS A 7 -3.28 4.62 -5.27
CA LYS A 7 -2.02 4.69 -4.55
C LYS A 7 -1.02 5.55 -5.30
N SER A 8 -0.76 5.22 -6.56
CA SER A 8 0.16 5.98 -7.41
C SER A 8 -0.26 7.45 -7.57
N THR A 9 -1.57 7.72 -7.67
CA THR A 9 -2.06 9.10 -7.78
C THR A 9 -2.00 9.83 -6.44
N ALA A 10 -2.22 9.15 -5.31
CA ALA A 10 -2.03 9.74 -3.99
C ALA A 10 -0.55 10.06 -3.74
N ILE A 11 0.34 9.14 -4.06
CA ILE A 11 1.79 9.37 -3.96
C ILE A 11 2.21 10.55 -4.83
N LYS A 12 1.76 10.62 -6.08
CA LYS A 12 2.05 11.77 -6.94
C LYS A 12 1.59 13.09 -6.31
N PHE A 13 0.43 13.10 -5.67
CA PHE A 13 -0.09 14.28 -4.99
C PHE A 13 0.73 14.63 -3.73
N PHE A 14 1.20 13.64 -2.97
CA PHE A 14 2.05 13.86 -1.80
C PHE A 14 3.43 14.39 -2.18
N SER A 15 3.97 13.93 -3.30
CA SER A 15 5.33 14.29 -3.74
C SER A 15 5.38 15.51 -4.67
N GLU A 16 4.25 16.12 -5.01
CA GLU A 16 4.17 17.20 -6.02
C GLU A 16 5.07 18.40 -5.67
N TYR A 17 5.19 18.71 -4.40
CA TYR A 17 5.97 19.86 -3.91
C TYR A 17 7.25 19.44 -3.16
N LEU A 18 7.57 18.15 -3.13
CA LEU A 18 8.82 17.65 -2.56
C LEU A 18 9.96 17.73 -3.57
N ARG A 19 11.15 18.06 -3.09
CA ARG A 19 12.35 18.01 -3.92
C ARG A 19 12.69 16.56 -4.28
N PRO A 20 12.96 16.22 -5.55
CA PRO A 20 13.19 14.85 -5.98
C PRO A 20 14.29 14.09 -5.24
N GLN A 21 15.29 14.80 -4.72
CA GLN A 21 16.39 14.20 -3.96
C GLN A 21 16.01 13.74 -2.55
N HIS A 22 14.85 14.16 -2.03
CA HIS A 22 14.41 13.84 -0.67
C HIS A 22 13.30 12.79 -0.61
N PHE A 23 12.90 12.22 -1.75
CA PHE A 23 11.93 11.15 -1.73
C PHE A 23 12.20 10.08 -2.78
N ASN A 24 11.77 8.85 -2.48
CA ASN A 24 11.83 7.71 -3.37
C ASN A 24 10.41 7.19 -3.67
N TYR A 25 10.11 6.98 -4.95
CA TYR A 25 8.92 6.25 -5.37
C TYR A 25 9.26 4.79 -5.59
N VAL A 26 8.72 3.93 -4.74
CA VAL A 26 9.02 2.49 -4.74
C VAL A 26 7.84 1.70 -5.28
N GLN A 27 8.02 1.05 -6.41
CA GLN A 27 7.06 0.13 -7.01
C GLN A 27 7.77 -1.17 -7.41
N LEU A 28 7.80 -2.13 -6.50
CA LEU A 28 8.37 -3.44 -6.79
C LEU A 28 7.35 -4.31 -7.53
N GLY A 29 7.81 -5.00 -8.56
CA GLY A 29 7.01 -5.94 -9.36
C GLY A 29 6.77 -7.28 -8.65
N ILE A 30 6.46 -8.32 -9.43
CA ILE A 30 6.37 -9.69 -8.94
C ILE A 30 7.75 -10.11 -8.41
N PRO A 31 7.83 -10.74 -7.21
CA PRO A 31 9.10 -11.14 -6.64
C PRO A 31 9.76 -12.26 -7.45
N THR A 32 11.06 -12.22 -7.55
CA THR A 32 11.87 -13.35 -8.00
C THR A 32 11.81 -14.50 -6.97
N LYS A 33 12.31 -15.70 -7.32
CA LYS A 33 12.39 -16.82 -6.38
C LYS A 33 13.21 -16.48 -5.14
N TRP A 34 14.33 -15.80 -5.33
CA TRP A 34 15.18 -15.35 -4.24
C TRP A 34 14.48 -14.34 -3.33
N GLU A 35 13.88 -13.29 -3.90
CA GLU A 35 13.13 -12.27 -3.15
C GLU A 35 11.93 -12.86 -2.41
N SER A 36 11.27 -13.86 -3.01
CA SER A 36 10.16 -14.55 -2.36
C SER A 36 10.60 -15.31 -1.10
N SER A 37 11.83 -15.82 -1.08
CA SER A 37 12.43 -16.48 0.07
C SER A 37 13.01 -15.50 1.09
N HIS A 38 13.45 -14.32 0.65
CA HIS A 38 14.09 -13.28 1.46
C HIS A 38 13.20 -12.01 1.54
N TRP A 39 11.94 -12.19 1.94
CA TRP A 39 10.90 -11.18 1.79
C TRP A 39 11.22 -9.84 2.46
N PHE A 40 11.66 -9.82 3.69
CA PHE A 40 12.00 -8.58 4.39
C PHE A 40 13.25 -7.91 3.80
N GLN A 41 14.26 -8.68 3.40
CA GLN A 41 15.46 -8.14 2.76
C GLN A 41 15.16 -7.43 1.43
N ARG A 42 14.18 -7.92 0.66
CA ARG A 42 13.69 -7.24 -0.53
C ARG A 42 13.26 -5.80 -0.23
N TRP A 43 12.59 -5.59 0.89
CA TRP A 43 12.04 -4.29 1.27
C TRP A 43 13.03 -3.41 2.02
N THR A 44 14.00 -3.98 2.72
CA THR A 44 15.07 -3.23 3.39
C THR A 44 15.82 -2.32 2.42
N LYS A 45 16.02 -2.75 1.17
CA LYS A 45 16.67 -1.96 0.12
C LYS A 45 15.85 -0.75 -0.35
N ALA A 46 14.57 -0.72 -0.05
CA ALA A 46 13.63 0.32 -0.43
C ALA A 46 13.28 1.29 0.71
N LEU A 47 13.90 1.09 1.88
CA LEU A 47 13.72 1.98 3.02
C LEU A 47 14.41 3.32 2.77
N PRO A 48 13.90 4.43 3.33
CA PRO A 48 14.51 5.73 3.20
C PRO A 48 15.82 5.81 3.99
N LYS A 49 16.72 6.65 3.53
CA LYS A 49 17.84 7.13 4.34
C LYS A 49 17.37 8.25 5.24
N GLU A 50 18.25 8.69 6.15
CA GLU A 50 17.99 9.86 6.98
C GLU A 50 17.68 11.09 6.11
N GLY A 51 16.61 11.81 6.44
CA GLY A 51 16.13 12.97 5.66
C GLY A 51 15.39 12.63 4.35
N GLU A 52 15.14 11.35 4.07
CA GLU A 52 14.39 10.92 2.88
C GLU A 52 13.01 10.37 3.25
N ILE A 53 12.08 10.44 2.29
CA ILE A 53 10.75 9.80 2.36
C ILE A 53 10.66 8.71 1.31
N SER A 54 10.29 7.50 1.68
CA SER A 54 9.99 6.42 0.72
C SER A 54 8.48 6.20 0.60
N PHE A 55 7.92 6.46 -0.58
CA PHE A 55 6.54 6.18 -0.91
C PHE A 55 6.42 4.80 -1.59
N LEU A 56 5.80 3.85 -0.91
CA LEU A 56 5.64 2.50 -1.44
C LEU A 56 4.27 2.34 -2.12
N ASP A 57 4.23 2.26 -3.46
CA ASP A 57 3.04 1.84 -4.19
C ASP A 57 2.93 0.31 -4.16
N ARG A 58 2.25 -0.20 -3.19
CA ARG A 58 2.30 -1.53 -2.61
C ARG A 58 3.55 -1.68 -1.72
N SER A 59 3.36 -2.32 -0.59
CA SER A 59 4.40 -2.58 0.37
C SER A 59 4.60 -4.09 0.58
N TRP A 60 5.36 -4.45 1.57
CA TRP A 60 5.50 -5.84 2.04
C TRP A 60 4.17 -6.52 2.33
N TYR A 61 3.11 -5.77 2.57
CA TYR A 61 1.75 -6.29 2.79
C TYR A 61 1.08 -6.90 1.54
N THR A 62 1.70 -6.84 0.37
CA THR A 62 1.27 -7.67 -0.76
C THR A 62 1.29 -9.15 -0.39
N ARG A 63 2.21 -9.57 0.48
CA ARG A 63 2.31 -10.92 1.03
C ARG A 63 1.14 -11.29 1.94
N ALA A 64 0.49 -10.31 2.57
CA ALA A 64 -0.68 -10.53 3.42
C ALA A 64 -1.98 -10.76 2.64
N ILE A 65 -2.11 -10.20 1.44
CA ILE A 65 -3.39 -10.21 0.70
C ILE A 65 -3.21 -10.73 -0.73
N THR A 66 -2.46 -10.01 -1.55
CA THR A 66 -2.44 -10.25 -3.00
C THR A 66 -1.73 -11.55 -3.36
N GLU A 67 -0.60 -11.83 -2.74
CA GLU A 67 0.24 -12.96 -3.11
C GLU A 67 -0.39 -14.32 -2.81
N PRO A 68 -0.98 -14.58 -1.63
CA PRO A 68 -1.64 -15.85 -1.38
C PRO A 68 -2.85 -16.06 -2.30
N ILE A 69 -3.61 -15.01 -2.61
CA ILE A 69 -4.79 -15.09 -3.47
C ILE A 69 -4.42 -15.34 -4.93
N MET A 70 -3.31 -14.76 -5.40
CA MET A 70 -2.84 -14.90 -6.78
C MET A 70 -1.88 -16.07 -6.98
N GLY A 71 -1.51 -16.78 -5.92
CA GLY A 71 -0.58 -17.90 -5.98
C GLY A 71 0.89 -17.51 -6.13
N TYR A 72 1.27 -16.27 -5.74
CA TYR A 72 2.65 -15.79 -5.78
C TYR A 72 3.45 -16.18 -4.54
N CYS A 73 2.79 -16.65 -3.48
CA CYS A 73 3.42 -17.26 -2.32
C CYS A 73 2.66 -18.50 -1.88
N ASN A 74 3.36 -19.40 -1.21
CA ASN A 74 2.76 -20.56 -0.58
C ASN A 74 2.32 -20.24 0.86
N GLU A 75 1.57 -21.17 1.47
CA GLU A 75 1.04 -21.01 2.83
C GLU A 75 2.14 -20.83 3.89
N LYS A 76 3.27 -21.54 3.77
CA LYS A 76 4.40 -21.41 4.68
C LYS A 76 5.00 -19.99 4.65
N GLN A 77 5.14 -19.40 3.46
CA GLN A 77 5.65 -18.06 3.27
C GLN A 77 4.67 -17.00 3.82
N TYR A 78 3.36 -17.20 3.61
CA TYR A 78 2.33 -16.34 4.17
C TYR A 78 2.36 -16.35 5.71
N ARG A 79 2.34 -17.53 6.33
CA ARG A 79 2.38 -17.68 7.79
C ARG A 79 3.65 -17.10 8.39
N TYR A 80 4.80 -17.33 7.75
CA TYR A 80 6.06 -16.74 8.18
C TYR A 80 5.99 -15.21 8.19
N PHE A 81 5.50 -14.62 7.12
CA PHE A 81 5.31 -13.18 7.01
C PHE A 81 4.41 -12.66 8.14
N MET A 82 3.22 -13.23 8.30
CA MET A 82 2.24 -12.80 9.30
C MET A 82 2.75 -12.94 10.75
N LYS A 83 3.67 -13.86 10.99
CA LYS A 83 4.32 -14.05 12.29
C LYS A 83 5.41 -13.01 12.57
N LYS A 84 6.09 -12.53 11.53
CA LYS A 84 7.31 -11.73 11.68
C LYS A 84 7.14 -10.24 11.40
N VAL A 85 6.11 -9.83 10.66
CA VAL A 85 5.97 -8.46 10.16
C VAL A 85 5.89 -7.41 11.28
N ASN A 86 5.15 -7.67 12.35
CA ASN A 86 5.02 -6.71 13.46
C ASN A 86 6.37 -6.46 14.14
N LYS A 87 7.13 -7.52 14.41
CA LYS A 87 8.46 -7.37 15.01
C LYS A 87 9.42 -6.64 14.07
N TRP A 88 9.35 -6.92 12.77
CA TRP A 88 10.18 -6.24 11.79
C TRP A 88 9.82 -4.74 11.66
N GLU A 89 8.53 -4.38 11.68
CA GLU A 89 8.10 -2.97 11.72
C GLU A 89 8.51 -2.27 13.02
N GLU A 90 8.38 -2.95 14.16
CA GLU A 90 8.86 -2.45 15.44
C GLU A 90 10.36 -2.14 15.41
N ASP A 91 11.16 -3.03 14.82
CA ASP A 91 12.60 -2.85 14.69
C ASP A 91 12.93 -1.66 13.76
N LEU A 92 12.18 -1.46 12.67
CA LEU A 92 12.31 -0.27 11.83
C LEU A 92 12.05 1.02 12.60
N ILE A 93 10.96 1.06 13.36
CA ILE A 93 10.56 2.25 14.14
C ILE A 93 11.60 2.54 15.23
N LYS A 94 12.11 1.52 15.92
CA LYS A 94 13.19 1.65 16.93
C LYS A 94 14.48 2.19 16.32
N ASN A 95 14.73 1.93 15.04
CA ASN A 95 15.87 2.46 14.29
C ASN A 95 15.57 3.81 13.62
N GLY A 96 14.55 4.54 14.06
CA GLY A 96 14.27 5.92 13.64
C GLY A 96 13.42 6.07 12.38
N VAL A 97 12.86 4.98 11.83
CA VAL A 97 11.96 5.07 10.68
C VAL A 97 10.56 5.47 11.13
N GLU A 98 10.06 6.59 10.66
CA GLU A 98 8.64 6.93 10.80
C GLU A 98 7.79 6.13 9.81
N LEU A 99 6.97 5.22 10.31
CA LEU A 99 6.11 4.38 9.50
C LEU A 99 4.67 4.86 9.51
N THR A 100 4.08 5.04 8.30
CA THR A 100 2.66 5.28 8.12
C THR A 100 2.06 4.28 7.14
N LYS A 101 1.04 3.54 7.58
CA LYS A 101 0.37 2.51 6.77
C LYS A 101 -1.00 2.99 6.31
N PHE A 102 -1.15 3.33 5.02
CA PHE A 102 -2.43 3.67 4.43
C PHE A 102 -3.11 2.49 3.77
N TYR A 103 -4.38 2.31 4.07
CA TYR A 103 -5.26 1.41 3.34
C TYR A 103 -6.37 2.20 2.65
N PHE A 104 -6.28 2.34 1.33
CA PHE A 104 -7.31 2.99 0.54
C PHE A 104 -8.45 2.01 0.23
N SER A 105 -9.52 2.07 1.01
CA SER A 105 -10.69 1.21 0.83
C SER A 105 -11.52 1.62 -0.38
N LEU A 106 -12.23 0.66 -0.96
CA LEU A 106 -13.15 0.86 -2.07
C LEU A 106 -14.32 -0.11 -1.93
N SER A 107 -15.55 0.38 -2.10
CA SER A 107 -16.72 -0.48 -2.17
C SER A 107 -16.70 -1.34 -3.43
N LYS A 108 -17.37 -2.49 -3.38
CA LYS A 108 -17.47 -3.43 -4.50
C LYS A 108 -18.09 -2.76 -5.74
N ASP A 109 -19.16 -2.01 -5.52
CA ASP A 109 -19.88 -1.31 -6.61
C ASP A 109 -18.99 -0.26 -7.30
N GLN A 110 -18.31 0.56 -6.50
CA GLN A 110 -17.38 1.55 -7.04
C GLN A 110 -16.20 0.91 -7.78
N GLN A 111 -15.77 -0.28 -7.35
CA GLN A 111 -14.76 -1.02 -8.08
C GLN A 111 -15.27 -1.47 -9.45
N GLN A 112 -16.46 -2.04 -9.51
CA GLN A 112 -17.09 -2.50 -10.75
C GLN A 112 -17.31 -1.34 -11.74
N ILE A 113 -17.87 -0.20 -11.26
CA ILE A 113 -18.07 1.00 -12.06
C ILE A 113 -16.75 1.44 -12.70
N ARG A 114 -15.68 1.49 -11.92
CA ARG A 114 -14.36 1.93 -12.41
C ARG A 114 -13.72 0.95 -13.38
N MET A 115 -13.93 -0.33 -13.20
CA MET A 115 -13.42 -1.33 -14.15
C MET A 115 -14.15 -1.26 -15.47
N LYS A 116 -15.49 -1.10 -15.46
CA LYS A 116 -16.29 -0.83 -16.67
C LYS A 116 -15.81 0.43 -17.39
N ALA A 117 -15.63 1.53 -16.66
CA ALA A 117 -15.15 2.78 -17.22
C ALA A 117 -13.75 2.68 -17.84
N ARG A 118 -12.87 1.81 -17.31
CA ARG A 118 -11.55 1.54 -17.93
C ARG A 118 -11.66 0.70 -19.18
N LYS A 119 -12.47 -0.37 -19.13
CA LYS A 119 -12.68 -1.26 -20.28
C LYS A 119 -13.20 -0.48 -21.49
N ASN A 120 -14.06 0.50 -21.25
CA ASN A 120 -14.69 1.30 -22.29
C ASN A 120 -13.90 2.56 -22.68
N SER A 121 -12.72 2.79 -22.10
CA SER A 121 -11.89 3.98 -22.39
C SER A 121 -10.77 3.62 -23.34
N GLU A 122 -10.74 4.24 -24.51
CA GLU A 122 -9.67 4.10 -25.50
C GLU A 122 -8.28 4.47 -24.94
N LEU A 123 -8.24 5.44 -23.99
CA LEU A 123 -7.00 5.90 -23.36
C LEU A 123 -6.58 5.11 -22.13
N LYS A 124 -7.43 4.19 -21.60
CA LYS A 124 -7.19 3.54 -20.31
C LYS A 124 -7.34 2.02 -20.33
N TYR A 125 -7.79 1.42 -21.43
CA TYR A 125 -8.00 -0.04 -21.54
C TYR A 125 -6.71 -0.83 -21.25
N TRP A 126 -5.56 -0.32 -21.66
CA TRP A 126 -4.25 -0.93 -21.42
C TRP A 126 -3.86 -1.00 -19.93
N LYS A 127 -4.55 -0.26 -19.07
CA LYS A 127 -4.37 -0.33 -17.59
C LYS A 127 -5.11 -1.50 -16.95
N LEU A 128 -5.99 -2.17 -17.68
CA LEU A 128 -6.63 -3.41 -17.24
C LEU A 128 -5.64 -4.56 -17.36
N SER A 129 -5.36 -5.19 -16.24
CA SER A 129 -4.54 -6.39 -16.20
C SER A 129 -5.42 -7.63 -16.00
N LYS A 130 -4.93 -8.81 -16.43
CA LYS A 130 -5.56 -10.10 -16.12
C LYS A 130 -5.78 -10.31 -14.61
N ASN A 131 -4.96 -9.67 -13.79
CA ASN A 131 -5.11 -9.71 -12.34
C ASN A 131 -6.31 -8.88 -11.85
N ASP A 132 -6.65 -7.77 -12.53
CA ASP A 132 -7.80 -6.95 -12.14
C ASP A 132 -9.12 -7.71 -12.32
N GLU A 133 -9.24 -8.53 -13.37
CA GLU A 133 -10.41 -9.41 -13.57
C GLU A 133 -10.50 -10.51 -12.51
N LYS A 134 -9.38 -11.16 -12.19
CA LYS A 134 -9.32 -12.16 -11.12
C LYS A 134 -9.69 -11.60 -9.74
N ILE A 135 -9.45 -10.33 -9.52
CA ILE A 135 -9.76 -9.66 -8.26
C ILE A 135 -11.28 -9.59 -8.01
N ILE A 136 -12.09 -9.36 -9.04
CA ILE A 136 -13.55 -9.31 -8.91
C ILE A 136 -14.10 -10.68 -8.51
N THR A 137 -13.63 -11.72 -9.17
CA THR A 137 -14.09 -13.10 -8.90
C THR A 137 -13.68 -13.60 -7.51
N LYS A 138 -12.57 -13.07 -6.97
CA LYS A 138 -12.03 -13.45 -5.66
C LYS A 138 -12.30 -12.43 -4.54
N TRP A 139 -13.34 -11.61 -4.67
CA TRP A 139 -13.66 -10.55 -3.72
C TRP A 139 -13.73 -11.03 -2.25
N ASN A 140 -14.41 -12.15 -2.00
CA ASN A 140 -14.56 -12.69 -0.65
C ASN A 140 -13.21 -13.12 -0.06
N ALA A 141 -12.36 -13.76 -0.86
CA ALA A 141 -11.00 -14.10 -0.42
C ALA A 141 -10.18 -12.84 -0.07
N PHE A 142 -10.25 -11.80 -0.90
CA PHE A 142 -9.60 -10.52 -0.60
C PHE A 142 -10.12 -9.89 0.69
N THR A 143 -11.42 -9.98 0.96
CA THR A 143 -12.02 -9.45 2.19
C THR A 143 -11.49 -10.22 3.40
N LEU A 144 -11.49 -11.54 3.35
CA LEU A 144 -10.99 -12.39 4.42
C LEU A 144 -9.52 -12.11 4.75
N TYR A 145 -8.64 -12.11 3.75
CA TYR A 145 -7.21 -11.83 3.95
C TYR A 145 -6.96 -10.40 4.45
N LYS A 146 -7.75 -9.43 4.00
CA LYS A 146 -7.72 -8.04 4.49
C LYS A 146 -8.05 -7.98 5.99
N GLU A 147 -9.12 -8.65 6.43
CA GLU A 147 -9.52 -8.68 7.82
C GLU A 147 -8.47 -9.37 8.69
N GLN A 148 -7.93 -10.49 8.25
CA GLN A 148 -6.82 -11.16 8.92
C GLN A 148 -5.59 -10.26 9.03
N MET A 149 -5.27 -9.51 7.98
CA MET A 149 -4.16 -8.56 8.00
C MET A 149 -4.40 -7.47 9.06
N PHE A 150 -5.55 -6.82 9.07
CA PHE A 150 -5.84 -5.78 10.06
C PHE A 150 -5.81 -6.33 11.47
N ASN A 151 -6.50 -7.43 11.74
CA ASN A 151 -6.59 -8.03 13.07
C ASN A 151 -5.22 -8.43 13.64
N LYS A 152 -4.27 -8.82 12.78
CA LYS A 152 -2.95 -9.29 13.22
C LYS A 152 -1.87 -8.22 13.19
N THR A 153 -2.04 -7.14 12.41
CA THR A 153 -0.96 -6.19 12.13
C THR A 153 -1.31 -4.73 12.43
N ALA A 154 -2.48 -4.44 12.98
CA ALA A 154 -2.81 -3.15 13.54
C ALA A 154 -2.25 -3.10 14.97
N THR A 155 -1.02 -2.62 15.14
CA THR A 155 -0.39 -2.43 16.44
C THR A 155 -0.50 -0.97 16.88
N GLU A 156 -0.36 -0.69 18.18
CA GLU A 156 -0.39 0.67 18.72
C GLU A 156 0.71 1.55 18.13
N ILE A 157 1.91 1.00 17.97
CA ILE A 157 3.07 1.72 17.41
C ILE A 157 3.02 1.88 15.89
N SER A 158 2.25 1.05 15.20
CA SER A 158 2.12 1.03 13.74
C SER A 158 0.68 0.72 13.32
N PRO A 159 -0.27 1.65 13.56
CA PRO A 159 -1.66 1.47 13.21
C PRO A 159 -1.90 1.59 11.70
N TRP A 160 -3.01 1.00 11.24
CA TRP A 160 -3.51 1.20 9.89
C TRP A 160 -4.41 2.43 9.82
N VAL A 161 -4.14 3.30 8.87
CA VAL A 161 -4.99 4.44 8.51
C VAL A 161 -5.87 4.04 7.33
N SER A 162 -7.15 3.76 7.60
CA SER A 162 -8.09 3.39 6.56
C SER A 162 -8.75 4.62 5.94
N ILE A 163 -8.53 4.84 4.66
CA ILE A 163 -9.06 5.97 3.90
C ILE A 163 -10.16 5.49 2.96
N ASN A 164 -11.38 6.01 3.14
CA ASN A 164 -12.45 5.77 2.16
C ASN A 164 -12.09 6.48 0.85
N SER A 165 -11.91 5.69 -0.20
CA SER A 165 -11.48 6.22 -1.47
C SER A 165 -12.54 6.09 -2.59
N ASN A 166 -13.82 6.01 -2.23
CA ASN A 166 -14.91 6.12 -3.21
C ASN A 166 -14.86 7.47 -3.95
N ASN A 167 -14.61 8.55 -3.24
CA ASN A 167 -14.26 9.85 -3.83
C ASN A 167 -12.72 10.02 -3.83
N LYS A 168 -12.15 10.25 -5.01
CA LYS A 168 -10.70 10.37 -5.20
C LYS A 168 -10.10 11.63 -4.57
N MET A 169 -10.80 12.76 -4.69
CA MET A 169 -10.32 14.04 -4.17
C MET A 169 -10.30 14.02 -2.65
N ILE A 170 -11.42 13.63 -2.05
CA ILE A 170 -11.54 13.52 -0.57
C ILE A 170 -10.46 12.58 -0.04
N ALA A 171 -10.27 11.42 -0.66
CA ALA A 171 -9.25 10.46 -0.22
C ALA A 171 -7.83 11.04 -0.23
N ARG A 172 -7.48 11.82 -1.25
CA ARG A 172 -6.17 12.48 -1.34
C ARG A 172 -6.00 13.54 -0.25
N LEU A 173 -6.98 14.41 -0.11
CA LEU A 173 -6.94 15.49 0.88
C LEU A 173 -6.88 14.92 2.30
N THR A 174 -7.73 13.93 2.63
CA THR A 174 -7.73 13.30 3.95
C THR A 174 -6.38 12.62 4.26
N SER A 175 -5.82 11.89 3.30
CA SER A 175 -4.54 11.23 3.52
C SER A 175 -3.36 12.21 3.59
N LEU A 176 -3.38 13.31 2.81
CA LEU A 176 -2.38 14.35 2.91
C LEU A 176 -2.46 15.09 4.26
N ARG A 177 -3.66 15.48 4.68
CA ARG A 177 -3.86 16.10 6.01
C ARG A 177 -3.34 15.22 7.13
N TYR A 178 -3.61 13.92 7.05
CA TYR A 178 -3.08 12.98 8.04
C TYR A 178 -1.55 12.99 8.08
N LEU A 179 -0.88 12.96 6.93
CA LEU A 179 0.59 13.02 6.86
C LEU A 179 1.12 14.33 7.44
N LEU A 180 0.59 15.47 7.00
CA LEU A 180 1.01 16.79 7.46
C LEU A 180 0.81 16.97 8.97
N ASN A 181 -0.31 16.46 9.52
CA ASN A 181 -0.56 16.52 10.96
C ASN A 181 0.38 15.63 11.77
N LYS A 182 0.81 14.51 11.20
CA LYS A 182 1.73 13.57 11.85
C LYS A 182 3.19 14.02 11.82
N THR A 183 3.60 14.68 10.75
CA THR A 183 4.99 15.14 10.55
C THR A 183 5.22 16.49 11.19
N ASP A 184 6.35 16.69 11.88
CA ASP A 184 6.77 17.99 12.35
C ASP A 184 7.56 18.72 11.25
N TYR A 185 7.22 19.99 11.02
CA TYR A 185 7.89 20.87 10.07
C TYR A 185 7.73 22.32 10.51
N GLU A 186 8.66 23.20 10.08
CA GLU A 186 8.59 24.62 10.34
C GLU A 186 7.29 25.24 9.82
N ASP A 187 6.74 26.22 10.53
CA ASP A 187 5.48 26.91 10.20
C ASP A 187 4.25 25.99 10.06
N LYS A 188 4.26 24.87 10.76
CA LYS A 188 3.13 23.95 10.78
C LYS A 188 1.86 24.65 11.24
N LYS A 189 0.91 24.82 10.33
CA LYS A 189 -0.46 25.23 10.64
C LYS A 189 -1.32 23.99 10.84
N ILE A 190 -2.17 24.01 11.86
CA ILE A 190 -3.19 22.95 12.04
C ILE A 190 -4.19 23.07 10.89
N ILE A 191 -4.27 22.03 10.05
CA ILE A 191 -5.08 22.02 8.84
C ILE A 191 -6.31 21.11 9.06
#